data_9ac5a9db4f360e65eb2df0aee8d87a50
#
_entry.id   9ac5a9db4f360e65eb2df0aee8d87a50
#
_cell.length_a   1.000
_cell.length_b   1.000
_cell.length_c   1.000
_cell.angle_alpha   90.00
_cell.angle_beta   90.00
_cell.angle_gamma   90.00
#
_symmetry.space_group_name_H-M   'P 1'
#
loop_
_entity.id
_entity.type
_entity.pdbx_description
1 polymer ?
#
loop_
_entity_poly.entity_id
_entity_poly.type
_entity_poly.pdbx_seq_one_letter_code
_entity_poly.pdbx_strand_id
1 'polypeptide(L)'
;MSALAQIIDLKTADVNTAEADTQQELTDGFHLVIDALKLNGVTTIYGVPGIPITDLGRMAQAEGMRVISFRHEQNAGNAAAIAGYLTKKPGVCLTVSAPGFLNGLTALANATTNCFPMILISGSSEREIVDLQQGDYEEMDQLAIAKPLCKAAFRVLHAADIGIAVARAIRAAVSGRPGGVYLDLPAKLLSQVLAAEAGARSLVKVIDAAPAQLPAPSAIKRALDVLTKAKRPLIVLGKGAAYAQADDAIRALVEQSGIPYVPMSMAKGLLPDTHPLSAGAARSTALKDSDVVLLIGARLNWLLSHGKGKTWGEPGSKKFIQIDIEPREMDSNVEIVAPVVGDIGSCVQALLDAMGGRWPTPPSEWIDALKARREANIAKMAPRLAKNSTPMDFHGALGALRTVIRERPDAILVNEGANTLDLARGIIDMYQPRKRLDVGTWGVMGVGMGFAVAAAVETGKPVLAVEGDSAFGFSGMEVETICRYKLPVCIVVFNNNGIYRGTDVNPTGGEDVATTVFVADSRYDKMIEAFGGVGYNVTTPDELSRAVNEAMDSGKPTLINAVIDPAAGTESGNIGSLNPQSVVKKK
;
A
#
# COMPACT_ATOMS: atom_id res chain seq x y z
N MET A 1 56.43 70.17 -0.72
CA MET A 1 55.90 71.52 -0.50
C MET A 1 54.46 71.54 -0.94
N SER A 2 53.60 71.60 0.02
CA SER A 2 52.36 72.37 0.07
C SER A 2 51.45 72.41 -1.16
N ALA A 3 50.32 71.80 -1.01
CA ALA A 3 49.07 72.27 -1.58
C ALA A 3 47.93 71.92 -0.60
N LEU A 4 47.48 72.97 -0.08
CA LEU A 4 46.44 73.22 0.88
C LEU A 4 45.12 72.62 0.58
N ALA A 5 44.46 72.30 1.67
CA ALA A 5 43.05 72.07 1.84
C ALA A 5 42.20 73.27 1.28
N GLN A 6 41.14 72.94 0.57
CA GLN A 6 39.95 73.77 0.46
C GLN A 6 38.78 73.01 1.13
N ILE A 7 38.36 73.58 2.23
CA ILE A 7 37.12 73.23 2.95
C ILE A 7 35.97 73.81 2.13
N ILE A 8 35.09 72.97 1.65
CA ILE A 8 33.79 73.41 1.12
C ILE A 8 32.76 73.09 2.18
N ASP A 9 32.21 74.13 2.73
CA ASP A 9 31.09 74.19 3.64
C ASP A 9 29.82 73.82 2.86
N LEU A 10 29.31 72.61 3.05
CA LEU A 10 28.02 72.23 2.52
C LEU A 10 26.99 72.37 3.65
N LYS A 11 26.22 73.40 3.54
CA LYS A 11 25.02 73.63 4.33
C LYS A 11 24.12 72.38 4.31
N THR A 12 23.75 71.90 5.49
CA THR A 12 22.74 70.95 5.74
C THR A 12 21.41 71.30 5.07
N ALA A 13 21.06 70.60 4.02
CA ALA A 13 19.68 70.52 3.56
C ALA A 13 19.06 69.34 4.29
N ASP A 14 18.07 69.61 5.16
CA ASP A 14 17.18 68.65 5.73
C ASP A 14 16.42 67.96 4.59
N VAL A 15 16.85 66.76 4.21
CA VAL A 15 16.04 65.81 3.43
C VAL A 15 15.45 64.82 4.42
N ASN A 16 14.28 65.16 4.94
CA ASN A 16 13.38 64.21 5.58
C ASN A 16 12.84 63.26 4.50
N THR A 17 13.63 62.32 4.08
CA THR A 17 13.12 61.10 3.43
C THR A 17 12.93 60.08 4.54
N ALA A 18 11.69 59.94 5.01
CA ALA A 18 11.26 58.76 5.69
C ALA A 18 11.37 57.61 4.66
N GLU A 19 12.54 56.98 4.55
CA GLU A 19 12.65 55.64 4.02
C GLU A 19 11.88 54.77 4.99
N ALA A 20 10.65 54.41 4.61
CA ALA A 20 9.99 53.27 5.17
C ALA A 20 10.92 52.08 4.86
N ASP A 21 11.66 51.67 5.86
CA ASP A 21 12.43 50.43 5.88
C ASP A 21 11.42 49.30 5.75
N THR A 22 10.95 49.04 4.51
CA THR A 22 10.18 47.87 4.18
C THR A 22 11.18 46.73 4.25
N GLN A 23 11.35 46.16 5.48
CA GLN A 23 12.09 44.93 5.63
C GLN A 23 11.47 43.93 4.64
N GLN A 24 12.24 43.60 3.61
CA GLN A 24 11.83 42.63 2.63
C GLN A 24 11.54 41.29 3.36
N GLU A 25 10.30 40.84 3.34
CA GLU A 25 9.92 39.58 3.93
C GLU A 25 10.67 38.44 3.21
N LEU A 26 11.25 37.52 4.00
CA LEU A 26 12.10 36.45 3.49
C LEU A 26 11.43 35.08 3.71
N THR A 27 11.73 34.15 2.85
CA THR A 27 11.40 32.70 2.98
C THR A 27 12.66 31.87 2.68
N ASP A 28 12.59 30.58 2.94
CA ASP A 28 13.67 29.64 2.67
C ASP A 28 13.16 28.32 2.06
N GLY A 29 14.09 27.42 1.76
CA GLY A 29 13.74 26.12 1.18
C GLY A 29 12.86 25.26 2.08
N PHE A 30 12.99 25.35 3.42
CA PHE A 30 12.12 24.63 4.35
C PHE A 30 10.65 25.05 4.18
N HIS A 31 10.38 26.34 4.27
CA HIS A 31 9.03 26.89 4.08
C HIS A 31 8.48 26.57 2.70
N LEU A 32 9.29 26.69 1.64
CA LEU A 32 8.83 26.40 0.28
C LEU A 32 8.45 24.93 0.06
N VAL A 33 9.12 23.95 0.70
CA VAL A 33 8.69 22.55 0.66
C VAL A 33 7.34 22.39 1.34
N ILE A 34 7.18 22.98 2.53
CA ILE A 34 5.92 22.90 3.30
C ILE A 34 4.77 23.55 2.51
N ASP A 35 4.99 24.76 2.03
CA ASP A 35 4.00 25.52 1.25
C ASP A 35 3.59 24.79 -0.04
N ALA A 36 4.56 24.23 -0.76
CA ALA A 36 4.28 23.45 -1.97
C ALA A 36 3.44 22.21 -1.67
N LEU A 37 3.74 21.49 -0.58
CA LEU A 37 2.97 20.32 -0.16
C LEU A 37 1.54 20.72 0.28
N LYS A 38 1.40 21.76 1.12
CA LYS A 38 0.09 22.27 1.59
C LYS A 38 -0.77 22.79 0.43
N LEU A 39 -0.18 23.57 -0.49
CA LEU A 39 -0.86 24.08 -1.68
C LEU A 39 -1.47 22.96 -2.52
N ASN A 40 -0.84 21.79 -2.52
CA ASN A 40 -1.27 20.61 -3.26
C ASN A 40 -2.08 19.61 -2.42
N GLY A 41 -2.50 20.01 -1.22
CA GLY A 41 -3.41 19.26 -0.38
C GLY A 41 -2.81 18.04 0.31
N VAL A 42 -1.50 18.05 0.52
CA VAL A 42 -0.81 17.11 1.42
C VAL A 42 -1.03 17.56 2.86
N THR A 43 -1.60 16.73 3.68
CA THR A 43 -1.94 17.03 5.08
C THR A 43 -1.13 16.22 6.07
N THR A 44 -0.52 15.12 5.62
CA THR A 44 0.20 14.17 6.48
C THR A 44 1.57 13.85 5.88
N ILE A 45 2.59 13.86 6.71
CA ILE A 45 3.95 13.39 6.42
C ILE A 45 4.25 12.22 7.36
N TYR A 46 4.77 11.13 6.80
CA TYR A 46 5.31 9.98 7.53
C TYR A 46 6.82 10.00 7.44
N GLY A 47 7.55 9.71 8.51
CA GLY A 47 9.00 9.75 8.40
C GLY A 47 9.75 9.41 9.68
N VAL A 48 11.08 9.43 9.60
CA VAL A 48 11.98 9.35 10.74
C VAL A 48 12.84 10.62 10.74
N PRO A 49 12.71 11.48 11.77
CA PRO A 49 13.45 12.74 11.81
C PRO A 49 14.96 12.51 12.02
N GLY A 50 15.76 13.38 11.45
CA GLY A 50 17.22 13.40 11.57
C GLY A 50 17.83 14.43 10.63
N ILE A 51 19.17 14.48 10.51
CA ILE A 51 19.89 15.42 9.64
C ILE A 51 19.68 15.05 8.18
N PRO A 52 19.42 16.01 7.26
CA PRO A 52 19.23 17.46 7.49
C PRO A 52 17.75 17.87 7.59
N ILE A 53 16.81 16.92 7.76
CA ILE A 53 15.36 17.17 7.61
C ILE A 53 14.63 17.34 8.95
N THR A 54 15.34 17.40 10.08
CA THR A 54 14.69 17.52 11.42
C THR A 54 13.80 18.76 11.49
N ASP A 55 14.33 19.91 11.08
CA ASP A 55 13.57 21.16 11.14
C ASP A 55 12.45 21.21 10.10
N LEU A 56 12.61 20.58 8.93
CA LEU A 56 11.49 20.42 7.99
C LEU A 56 10.28 19.74 8.65
N GLY A 57 10.51 18.65 9.38
CA GLY A 57 9.44 17.97 10.12
C GLY A 57 8.82 18.82 11.23
N ARG A 58 9.65 19.52 12.02
CA ARG A 58 9.19 20.41 13.11
C ARG A 58 8.38 21.60 12.59
N MET A 59 8.86 22.24 11.53
CA MET A 59 8.20 23.39 10.92
C MET A 59 6.88 22.96 10.26
N ALA A 60 6.86 21.84 9.54
CA ALA A 60 5.63 21.30 8.98
C ALA A 60 4.57 21.06 10.08
N GLN A 61 4.97 20.52 11.24
CA GLN A 61 4.08 20.35 12.37
C GLN A 61 3.62 21.69 12.96
N ALA A 62 4.51 22.65 13.13
CA ALA A 62 4.19 24.00 13.62
C ALA A 62 3.18 24.72 12.70
N GLU A 63 3.25 24.47 11.40
CA GLU A 63 2.33 25.00 10.40
C GLU A 63 1.06 24.16 10.19
N GLY A 64 0.77 23.23 11.09
CA GLY A 64 -0.47 22.49 11.16
C GLY A 64 -0.55 21.24 10.29
N MET A 65 0.54 20.79 9.68
CA MET A 65 0.59 19.47 9.04
C MET A 65 0.69 18.37 10.10
N ARG A 66 0.11 17.22 9.82
CA ARG A 66 0.27 16.03 10.65
C ARG A 66 1.59 15.35 10.30
N VAL A 67 2.51 15.27 11.25
CA VAL A 67 3.78 14.56 11.08
C VAL A 67 3.77 13.32 11.97
N ILE A 68 3.76 12.14 11.35
CA ILE A 68 3.78 10.86 12.04
C ILE A 68 5.21 10.33 12.00
N SER A 69 5.88 10.40 13.15
CA SER A 69 7.24 9.90 13.30
C SER A 69 7.25 8.40 13.61
N PHE A 70 8.00 7.64 12.84
CA PHE A 70 8.16 6.20 12.92
C PHE A 70 9.45 5.80 13.64
N ARG A 71 9.62 4.49 13.87
CA ARG A 71 10.85 3.91 14.44
C ARG A 71 11.79 3.41 13.34
N HIS A 72 11.27 3.21 12.12
CA HIS A 72 12.05 2.72 10.98
C HIS A 72 11.49 3.30 9.66
N GLU A 73 12.37 3.72 8.76
CA GLU A 73 12.00 4.39 7.50
C GLU A 73 11.23 3.49 6.53
N GLN A 74 11.51 2.18 6.51
CA GLN A 74 10.73 1.24 5.71
C GLN A 74 9.25 1.27 6.10
N ASN A 75 8.97 1.31 7.41
CA ASN A 75 7.59 1.36 7.91
C ASN A 75 6.92 2.69 7.61
N ALA A 76 7.65 3.81 7.77
CA ALA A 76 7.18 5.14 7.38
C ALA A 76 6.85 5.21 5.88
N GLY A 77 7.72 4.66 5.03
CA GLY A 77 7.51 4.60 3.60
C GLY A 77 6.33 3.71 3.22
N ASN A 78 6.17 2.55 3.85
CA ASN A 78 5.00 1.70 3.64
C ASN A 78 3.71 2.38 4.09
N ALA A 79 3.74 3.15 5.18
CA ALA A 79 2.62 3.98 5.62
C ALA A 79 2.26 5.03 4.56
N ALA A 80 3.23 5.76 4.04
CA ALA A 80 3.02 6.71 2.95
C ALA A 80 2.44 6.03 1.69
N ALA A 81 2.96 4.87 1.31
CA ALA A 81 2.48 4.12 0.15
C ALA A 81 0.99 3.76 0.27
N ILE A 82 0.58 3.20 1.42
CA ILE A 82 -0.81 2.80 1.61
C ILE A 82 -1.75 4.00 1.86
N ALA A 83 -1.26 5.08 2.47
CA ALA A 83 -2.00 6.34 2.53
C ALA A 83 -2.35 6.83 1.12
N GLY A 84 -1.39 6.77 0.20
CA GLY A 84 -1.63 7.09 -1.20
C GLY A 84 -2.67 6.20 -1.87
N TYR A 85 -2.66 4.90 -1.60
CA TYR A 85 -3.68 3.98 -2.10
C TYR A 85 -5.09 4.31 -1.59
N LEU A 86 -5.20 4.64 -0.31
CA LEU A 86 -6.49 4.95 0.32
C LEU A 86 -7.09 6.29 -0.12
N THR A 87 -6.23 7.30 -0.31
CA THR A 87 -6.66 8.68 -0.56
C THR A 87 -6.67 9.09 -2.04
N LYS A 88 -6.04 8.31 -2.93
CA LYS A 88 -5.73 8.66 -4.34
C LYS A 88 -4.84 9.91 -4.49
N LYS A 89 -4.26 10.39 -3.39
CA LYS A 89 -3.23 11.42 -3.38
C LYS A 89 -1.89 10.78 -3.03
N PRO A 90 -0.75 11.31 -3.47
CA PRO A 90 0.52 10.69 -3.08
C PRO A 90 0.72 10.82 -1.56
N GLY A 91 0.99 9.70 -0.89
CA GLY A 91 1.49 9.75 0.47
C GLY A 91 2.94 10.22 0.49
N VAL A 92 3.32 11.00 1.50
CA VAL A 92 4.67 11.58 1.61
C VAL A 92 5.44 10.91 2.72
N CYS A 93 6.60 10.34 2.37
CA CYS A 93 7.59 9.83 3.33
C CYS A 93 8.80 10.76 3.35
N LEU A 94 9.26 11.11 4.55
CA LEU A 94 10.41 11.97 4.77
C LEU A 94 11.51 11.17 5.49
N THR A 95 12.73 11.15 4.90
CA THR A 95 13.88 10.43 5.47
C THR A 95 15.12 11.31 5.54
N VAL A 96 16.03 10.96 6.45
CA VAL A 96 17.38 11.52 6.46
C VAL A 96 18.17 11.09 5.22
N SER A 97 19.35 11.66 5.04
CA SER A 97 20.27 11.26 3.96
C SER A 97 20.78 9.83 4.15
N ALA A 98 21.44 9.33 3.14
CA ALA A 98 22.04 8.00 2.98
C ALA A 98 21.41 6.85 3.78
N PRO A 99 21.72 6.55 5.06
CA PRO A 99 21.17 5.37 5.73
C PRO A 99 19.64 5.42 5.84
N GLY A 100 19.03 6.56 6.14
CA GLY A 100 17.58 6.67 6.19
C GLY A 100 16.93 6.54 4.82
N PHE A 101 17.52 7.14 3.79
CA PHE A 101 17.13 6.94 2.41
C PHE A 101 17.18 5.45 2.01
N LEU A 102 18.29 4.77 2.29
CA LEU A 102 18.46 3.34 1.97
C LEU A 102 17.39 2.48 2.66
N ASN A 103 17.10 2.74 3.93
CA ASN A 103 16.04 2.05 4.66
C ASN A 103 14.66 2.29 4.03
N GLY A 104 14.43 3.48 3.45
CA GLY A 104 13.19 3.84 2.76
C GLY A 104 13.02 3.20 1.38
N LEU A 105 14.09 2.72 0.75
CA LEU A 105 14.06 2.21 -0.63
C LEU A 105 13.19 0.98 -0.81
N THR A 106 13.14 0.08 0.17
CA THR A 106 12.25 -1.08 0.13
C THR A 106 10.79 -0.64 -0.03
N ALA A 107 10.38 0.38 0.70
CA ALA A 107 9.03 0.92 0.60
C ALA A 107 8.78 1.64 -0.74
N LEU A 108 9.77 2.38 -1.26
CA LEU A 108 9.70 3.03 -2.57
C LEU A 108 9.50 2.02 -3.70
N ALA A 109 10.28 0.93 -3.69
CA ALA A 109 10.16 -0.16 -4.65
C ALA A 109 8.83 -0.92 -4.50
N ASN A 110 8.38 -1.13 -3.25
CA ASN A 110 7.07 -1.71 -2.95
C ASN A 110 5.93 -0.86 -3.50
N ALA A 111 5.96 0.46 -3.29
CA ALA A 111 4.99 1.40 -3.82
C ALA A 111 4.94 1.34 -5.36
N THR A 112 6.10 1.31 -6.01
CA THR A 112 6.21 1.23 -7.47
C THR A 112 5.63 -0.08 -8.01
N THR A 113 6.02 -1.22 -7.45
CA THR A 113 5.56 -2.54 -7.90
C THR A 113 4.08 -2.77 -7.62
N ASN A 114 3.60 -2.29 -6.48
CA ASN A 114 2.19 -2.38 -6.08
C ASN A 114 1.30 -1.27 -6.64
N CYS A 115 1.86 -0.30 -7.36
CA CYS A 115 1.13 0.83 -7.94
C CYS A 115 0.44 1.69 -6.87
N PHE A 116 1.15 2.00 -5.79
CA PHE A 116 0.71 2.92 -4.75
C PHE A 116 1.36 4.28 -4.96
N PRO A 117 0.60 5.39 -5.04
CA PRO A 117 1.20 6.70 -5.23
C PRO A 117 1.90 7.17 -3.96
N MET A 118 3.21 7.38 -4.03
CA MET A 118 4.07 7.75 -2.92
C MET A 118 5.15 8.72 -3.39
N ILE A 119 5.53 9.67 -2.55
CA ILE A 119 6.72 10.49 -2.72
C ILE A 119 7.64 10.23 -1.54
N LEU A 120 8.84 9.72 -1.82
CA LEU A 120 9.94 9.66 -0.87
C LEU A 120 10.77 10.93 -1.02
N ILE A 121 10.75 11.78 0.00
CA ILE A 121 11.57 12.98 0.09
C ILE A 121 12.74 12.66 1.02
N SER A 122 13.96 12.86 0.55
CA SER A 122 15.15 12.70 1.41
C SER A 122 16.01 13.95 1.35
N GLY A 123 16.61 14.30 2.49
CA GLY A 123 17.79 15.12 2.48
C GLY A 123 18.95 14.42 1.80
N SER A 124 19.93 15.15 1.34
CA SER A 124 21.15 14.61 0.75
C SER A 124 22.36 15.54 0.96
N SER A 125 23.56 14.97 0.76
CA SER A 125 24.80 15.74 0.74
C SER A 125 24.89 16.63 -0.48
N GLU A 126 25.75 17.66 -0.38
CA GLU A 126 25.96 18.64 -1.43
C GLU A 126 26.57 18.03 -2.68
N ARG A 127 26.09 18.45 -3.85
CA ARG A 127 26.48 17.85 -5.12
C ARG A 127 27.96 18.02 -5.44
N GLU A 128 28.52 19.19 -5.17
CA GLU A 128 29.96 19.46 -5.40
C GLU A 128 30.86 18.56 -4.55
N ILE A 129 30.40 18.09 -3.41
CA ILE A 129 31.17 17.17 -2.54
C ILE A 129 31.00 15.74 -3.03
N VAL A 130 29.77 15.32 -3.30
CA VAL A 130 29.44 13.97 -3.77
C VAL A 130 30.10 13.66 -5.11
N ASP A 131 30.08 14.59 -6.07
CA ASP A 131 30.65 14.39 -7.40
C ASP A 131 32.19 14.23 -7.39
N LEU A 132 32.85 14.84 -6.41
CA LEU A 132 34.30 14.75 -6.22
C LEU A 132 34.71 13.67 -5.21
N GLN A 133 33.75 13.00 -4.56
CA GLN A 133 33.98 11.97 -3.54
C GLN A 133 34.89 12.47 -2.40
N GLN A 134 34.54 13.63 -1.86
CA GLN A 134 35.37 14.31 -0.84
C GLN A 134 35.15 13.78 0.59
N GLY A 135 34.22 12.85 0.80
CA GLY A 135 33.95 12.23 2.11
C GLY A 135 33.11 13.08 3.04
N ASP A 136 31.95 13.55 2.58
CA ASP A 136 30.98 14.26 3.41
C ASP A 136 30.22 13.31 4.35
N TYR A 137 29.58 13.89 5.37
CA TYR A 137 28.69 13.16 6.26
C TYR A 137 27.53 12.54 5.45
N GLU A 138 27.37 11.21 5.56
CA GLU A 138 26.34 10.45 4.84
C GLU A 138 26.38 10.67 3.31
N GLU A 139 27.59 10.80 2.74
CA GLU A 139 27.78 10.99 1.30
C GLU A 139 27.28 9.79 0.48
N MET A 140 26.39 10.06 -0.49
CA MET A 140 25.87 9.05 -1.40
C MET A 140 25.19 9.69 -2.62
N ASP A 141 25.33 9.07 -3.82
CA ASP A 141 24.53 9.48 -4.99
C ASP A 141 23.12 8.84 -4.93
N GLN A 142 22.28 9.36 -4.04
CA GLN A 142 20.94 8.86 -3.78
C GLN A 142 20.06 8.88 -5.02
N LEU A 143 20.20 9.91 -5.88
CA LEU A 143 19.40 10.02 -7.10
C LEU A 143 19.67 8.86 -8.07
N ALA A 144 20.94 8.50 -8.26
CA ALA A 144 21.30 7.38 -9.12
C ALA A 144 20.76 6.04 -8.59
N ILE A 145 20.83 5.85 -7.27
CA ILE A 145 20.35 4.63 -6.60
C ILE A 145 18.82 4.53 -6.66
N ALA A 146 18.08 5.63 -6.50
CA ALA A 146 16.62 5.64 -6.53
C ALA A 146 16.02 5.35 -7.92
N LYS A 147 16.66 5.83 -9.00
CA LYS A 147 16.13 5.77 -10.38
C LYS A 147 15.57 4.42 -10.80
N PRO A 148 16.25 3.27 -10.62
CA PRO A 148 15.73 1.97 -11.04
C PRO A 148 14.57 1.45 -10.18
N LEU A 149 14.32 2.03 -9.01
CA LEU A 149 13.35 1.55 -8.02
C LEU A 149 12.03 2.32 -8.03
N CYS A 150 11.98 3.43 -8.75
CA CYS A 150 10.82 4.32 -8.73
C CYS A 150 10.34 4.70 -10.13
N LYS A 151 9.16 5.30 -10.18
CA LYS A 151 8.53 5.76 -11.43
C LYS A 151 9.21 7.00 -12.00
N ALA A 152 9.68 7.88 -11.10
CA ALA A 152 10.44 9.09 -11.44
C ALA A 152 11.32 9.50 -10.24
N ALA A 153 12.45 10.12 -10.53
CA ALA A 153 13.36 10.66 -9.51
C ALA A 153 13.85 12.05 -9.95
N PHE A 154 13.78 12.99 -9.02
CA PHE A 154 14.16 14.39 -9.25
C PHE A 154 15.11 14.86 -8.15
N ARG A 155 16.08 15.71 -8.50
CA ARG A 155 16.91 16.46 -7.55
C ARG A 155 16.67 17.94 -7.75
N VAL A 156 16.54 18.69 -6.66
CA VAL A 156 16.36 20.14 -6.66
C VAL A 156 17.65 20.81 -6.20
N LEU A 157 18.12 21.78 -6.94
CA LEU A 157 19.37 22.49 -6.63
C LEU A 157 19.16 23.95 -6.21
N HIS A 158 18.00 24.53 -6.52
CA HIS A 158 17.68 25.91 -6.18
C HIS A 158 16.32 25.99 -5.49
N ALA A 159 16.21 26.79 -4.43
CA ALA A 159 14.97 26.93 -3.66
C ALA A 159 13.79 27.39 -4.54
N ALA A 160 14.04 28.25 -5.54
CA ALA A 160 13.03 28.69 -6.50
C ALA A 160 12.43 27.56 -7.36
N ASP A 161 13.07 26.38 -7.43
CA ASP A 161 12.60 25.22 -8.20
C ASP A 161 11.81 24.22 -7.35
N ILE A 162 11.71 24.43 -6.03
CA ILE A 162 11.02 23.51 -5.11
C ILE A 162 9.55 23.34 -5.51
N GLY A 163 8.86 24.46 -5.78
CA GLY A 163 7.44 24.44 -6.13
C GLY A 163 7.13 23.57 -7.36
N ILE A 164 7.91 23.74 -8.43
CA ILE A 164 7.74 22.96 -9.66
C ILE A 164 8.15 21.49 -9.47
N ALA A 165 9.19 21.23 -8.67
CA ALA A 165 9.65 19.86 -8.41
C ALA A 165 8.62 19.07 -7.61
N VAL A 166 8.03 19.66 -6.56
CA VAL A 166 6.93 19.04 -5.79
C VAL A 166 5.72 18.79 -6.69
N ALA A 167 5.32 19.77 -7.52
CA ALA A 167 4.21 19.60 -8.45
C ALA A 167 4.45 18.47 -9.45
N ARG A 168 5.66 18.36 -10.00
CA ARG A 168 6.05 17.25 -10.89
C ARG A 168 6.06 15.91 -10.18
N ALA A 169 6.54 15.86 -8.95
CA ALA A 169 6.54 14.62 -8.14
C ALA A 169 5.11 14.14 -7.87
N ILE A 170 4.21 15.06 -7.49
CA ILE A 170 2.78 14.74 -7.28
C ILE A 170 2.16 14.18 -8.56
N ARG A 171 2.28 14.90 -9.69
CA ARG A 171 1.73 14.42 -10.96
C ARG A 171 2.32 13.07 -11.37
N ALA A 172 3.63 12.90 -11.25
CA ALA A 172 4.28 11.64 -11.61
C ALA A 172 3.80 10.47 -10.74
N ALA A 173 3.58 10.69 -9.44
CA ALA A 173 3.13 9.64 -8.52
C ALA A 173 1.74 9.09 -8.86
N VAL A 174 0.79 9.96 -9.24
CA VAL A 174 -0.63 9.57 -9.41
C VAL A 174 -1.08 9.40 -10.86
N SER A 175 -0.45 10.07 -11.85
CA SER A 175 -0.91 10.04 -13.25
C SER A 175 -0.61 8.70 -13.93
N GLY A 176 -1.50 8.25 -14.81
CA GLY A 176 -1.37 6.94 -15.43
C GLY A 176 -1.32 5.84 -14.37
N ARG A 177 -0.43 4.86 -14.53
CA ARG A 177 -0.19 3.85 -13.49
C ARG A 177 0.48 4.49 -12.27
N PRO A 178 -0.14 4.51 -11.08
CA PRO A 178 0.46 5.10 -9.90
C PRO A 178 1.74 4.39 -9.45
N GLY A 179 2.58 5.08 -8.69
CA GLY A 179 3.82 4.47 -8.18
C GLY A 179 4.65 5.42 -7.33
N GLY A 180 5.77 4.91 -6.82
CA GLY A 180 6.72 5.66 -6.03
C GLY A 180 7.49 6.69 -6.86
N VAL A 181 7.75 7.84 -6.27
CA VAL A 181 8.57 8.92 -6.82
C VAL A 181 9.60 9.33 -5.77
N TYR A 182 10.79 9.66 -6.20
CA TYR A 182 11.86 10.12 -5.34
C TYR A 182 12.15 11.62 -5.55
N LEU A 183 12.25 12.37 -4.46
CA LEU A 183 12.62 13.78 -4.47
C LEU A 183 13.84 13.99 -3.56
N ASP A 184 14.93 14.42 -4.15
CA ASP A 184 16.25 14.61 -3.53
C ASP A 184 16.47 16.08 -3.22
N LEU A 185 16.67 16.42 -1.94
CA LEU A 185 16.82 17.78 -1.44
C LEU A 185 18.18 17.94 -0.73
N PRO A 186 19.25 18.43 -1.41
CA PRO A 186 20.52 18.71 -0.77
C PRO A 186 20.38 19.68 0.41
N ALA A 187 21.19 19.50 1.45
CA ALA A 187 21.05 20.22 2.72
C ALA A 187 21.07 21.75 2.58
N LYS A 188 22.00 22.32 1.79
CA LYS A 188 22.08 23.75 1.55
C LYS A 188 20.85 24.32 0.86
N LEU A 189 20.15 23.52 0.04
CA LEU A 189 18.91 23.94 -0.60
C LEU A 189 17.85 24.33 0.44
N LEU A 190 17.73 23.55 1.52
CA LEU A 190 16.72 23.77 2.54
C LEU A 190 16.92 25.09 3.29
N SER A 191 18.17 25.51 3.49
CA SER A 191 18.52 26.78 4.13
C SER A 191 18.71 27.95 3.14
N GLN A 192 18.50 27.75 1.84
CA GLN A 192 18.64 28.82 0.84
C GLN A 192 17.50 29.83 0.99
N VAL A 193 17.87 31.07 1.24
CA VAL A 193 16.96 32.20 1.48
C VAL A 193 16.66 32.95 0.20
N LEU A 194 15.42 33.40 0.03
CA LEU A 194 14.98 34.29 -1.05
C LEU A 194 13.84 35.19 -0.56
N ALA A 195 13.51 36.22 -1.34
CA ALA A 195 12.37 37.09 -1.05
C ALA A 195 11.07 36.29 -1.00
N ALA A 196 10.25 36.49 0.02
CA ALA A 196 8.98 35.74 0.23
C ALA A 196 8.06 35.83 -1.00
N GLU A 197 7.96 37.02 -1.62
CA GLU A 197 7.17 37.22 -2.84
C GLU A 197 7.70 36.37 -4.03
N ALA A 198 9.01 36.26 -4.19
CA ALA A 198 9.63 35.43 -5.21
C ALA A 198 9.38 33.93 -4.91
N GLY A 199 9.49 33.55 -3.66
CA GLY A 199 9.15 32.20 -3.18
C GLY A 199 7.69 31.86 -3.48
N ALA A 200 6.75 32.69 -3.09
CA ALA A 200 5.33 32.47 -3.34
C ALA A 200 5.01 32.35 -4.84
N ARG A 201 5.65 33.15 -5.70
CA ARG A 201 5.49 33.05 -7.17
C ARG A 201 6.07 31.75 -7.76
N SER A 202 7.01 31.10 -7.08
CA SER A 202 7.61 29.84 -7.53
C SER A 202 6.71 28.63 -7.26
N LEU A 203 5.70 28.76 -6.38
CA LEU A 203 4.81 27.67 -6.02
C LEU A 203 3.86 27.30 -7.16
N VAL A 204 3.64 26.01 -7.35
CA VAL A 204 2.79 25.48 -8.42
C VAL A 204 1.69 24.62 -7.84
N LYS A 205 0.43 25.00 -8.10
CA LYS A 205 -0.74 24.18 -7.80
C LYS A 205 -1.02 23.21 -8.95
N VAL A 206 -1.01 21.93 -8.68
CA VAL A 206 -1.35 20.90 -9.66
C VAL A 206 -2.87 20.87 -9.87
N ILE A 207 -3.30 21.13 -11.09
CA ILE A 207 -4.71 21.00 -11.48
C ILE A 207 -4.90 19.60 -12.08
N ASP A 208 -5.87 18.86 -11.56
CA ASP A 208 -6.18 17.50 -12.01
C ASP A 208 -4.90 16.65 -12.18
N ALA A 209 -4.36 16.18 -11.07
CA ALA A 209 -3.06 15.49 -11.05
C ALA A 209 -3.08 14.17 -11.86
N ALA A 210 -4.24 13.53 -12.01
CA ALA A 210 -4.43 12.27 -12.72
C ALA A 210 -5.67 12.34 -13.63
N PRO A 211 -5.62 13.09 -14.75
CA PRO A 211 -6.75 13.20 -15.68
C PRO A 211 -7.23 11.82 -16.13
N ALA A 212 -8.55 11.60 -16.06
CA ALA A 212 -9.15 10.34 -16.45
C ALA A 212 -9.00 10.12 -17.98
N GLN A 213 -8.45 8.97 -18.35
CA GLN A 213 -8.26 8.60 -19.75
C GLN A 213 -9.50 7.84 -20.25
N LEU A 214 -10.15 8.34 -21.29
CA LEU A 214 -11.29 7.69 -21.92
C LEU A 214 -10.81 6.55 -22.82
N PRO A 215 -11.51 5.40 -22.83
CA PRO A 215 -11.20 4.32 -23.77
C PRO A 215 -11.63 4.69 -25.20
N ALA A 216 -10.93 4.15 -26.20
CA ALA A 216 -11.37 4.27 -27.58
C ALA A 216 -12.71 3.55 -27.79
N PRO A 217 -13.70 4.15 -28.48
CA PRO A 217 -15.01 3.50 -28.74
C PRO A 217 -14.89 2.15 -29.46
N SER A 218 -13.91 1.99 -30.32
CA SER A 218 -13.63 0.71 -31.03
C SER A 218 -13.15 -0.38 -30.07
N ALA A 219 -12.42 -0.03 -29.00
CA ALA A 219 -11.99 -0.98 -27.96
C ALA A 219 -13.19 -1.46 -27.13
N ILE A 220 -14.09 -0.57 -26.76
CA ILE A 220 -15.35 -0.91 -26.07
C ILE A 220 -16.20 -1.85 -26.94
N LYS A 221 -16.39 -1.50 -28.22
CA LYS A 221 -17.14 -2.35 -29.16
C LYS A 221 -16.54 -3.76 -29.24
N ARG A 222 -15.22 -3.87 -29.42
CA ARG A 222 -14.51 -5.17 -29.48
C ARG A 222 -14.68 -5.98 -28.18
N ALA A 223 -14.56 -5.33 -27.03
CA ALA A 223 -14.77 -5.97 -25.73
C ALA A 223 -16.20 -6.55 -25.61
N LEU A 224 -17.21 -5.78 -25.99
CA LEU A 224 -18.61 -6.21 -25.97
C LEU A 224 -18.90 -7.30 -26.99
N ASP A 225 -18.34 -7.23 -28.20
CA ASP A 225 -18.47 -8.27 -29.23
C ASP A 225 -17.96 -9.65 -28.76
N VAL A 226 -16.98 -9.67 -27.84
CA VAL A 226 -16.47 -10.89 -27.21
C VAL A 226 -17.31 -11.29 -26.00
N LEU A 227 -17.59 -10.35 -25.10
CA LEU A 227 -18.24 -10.61 -23.82
C LEU A 227 -19.68 -11.09 -23.96
N THR A 228 -20.45 -10.48 -24.90
CA THR A 228 -21.86 -10.82 -25.12
C THR A 228 -22.09 -12.20 -25.77
N LYS A 229 -21.02 -12.81 -26.32
CA LYS A 229 -21.07 -14.18 -26.89
C LYS A 229 -20.59 -15.26 -25.93
N ALA A 230 -20.15 -14.88 -24.72
CA ALA A 230 -19.62 -15.80 -23.74
C ALA A 230 -20.70 -16.79 -23.25
N LYS A 231 -20.30 -18.05 -23.06
CA LYS A 231 -21.13 -19.07 -22.45
C LYS A 231 -20.86 -19.22 -20.95
N ARG A 232 -19.65 -18.93 -20.53
CA ARG A 232 -19.20 -18.97 -19.13
C ARG A 232 -18.37 -17.73 -18.79
N PRO A 233 -18.99 -16.51 -18.87
CA PRO A 233 -18.29 -15.28 -18.59
C PRO A 233 -17.87 -15.18 -17.12
N LEU A 234 -16.74 -14.53 -16.88
CA LEU A 234 -16.22 -14.26 -15.52
C LEU A 234 -15.61 -12.86 -15.48
N ILE A 235 -15.89 -12.11 -14.42
CA ILE A 235 -15.19 -10.86 -14.09
C ILE A 235 -14.12 -11.15 -13.03
N VAL A 236 -12.90 -10.67 -13.24
CA VAL A 236 -11.85 -10.69 -12.22
C VAL A 236 -11.54 -9.25 -11.81
N LEU A 237 -11.84 -8.92 -10.56
CA LEU A 237 -11.62 -7.60 -9.99
C LEU A 237 -10.23 -7.53 -9.34
N GLY A 238 -9.34 -6.73 -9.88
CA GLY A 238 -8.00 -6.52 -9.34
C GLY A 238 -7.91 -5.35 -8.36
N LYS A 239 -6.73 -5.18 -7.77
CA LYS A 239 -6.43 -4.04 -6.89
C LYS A 239 -6.62 -2.69 -7.60
N GLY A 240 -6.34 -2.61 -8.90
CA GLY A 240 -6.58 -1.41 -9.70
C GLY A 240 -8.05 -1.00 -9.72
N ALA A 241 -8.98 -1.97 -9.74
CA ALA A 241 -10.42 -1.68 -9.65
C ALA A 241 -10.78 -1.04 -8.30
N ALA A 242 -10.20 -1.53 -7.20
CA ALA A 242 -10.42 -0.93 -5.87
C ALA A 242 -9.76 0.46 -5.75
N TYR A 243 -8.56 0.64 -6.31
CA TYR A 243 -7.88 1.93 -6.33
C TYR A 243 -8.64 3.00 -7.14
N ALA A 244 -9.25 2.61 -8.24
CA ALA A 244 -9.99 3.53 -9.12
C ALA A 244 -11.14 4.26 -8.39
N GLN A 245 -11.68 3.68 -7.31
CA GLN A 245 -12.82 4.21 -6.54
C GLN A 245 -14.08 4.44 -7.40
N ALA A 246 -14.25 3.63 -8.44
CA ALA A 246 -15.43 3.60 -9.30
C ALA A 246 -16.42 2.51 -8.82
N ASP A 247 -16.65 2.44 -7.51
CA ASP A 247 -17.32 1.33 -6.84
C ASP A 247 -18.75 1.11 -7.39
N ASP A 248 -19.51 2.21 -7.58
CA ASP A 248 -20.89 2.14 -8.06
C ASP A 248 -20.98 1.66 -9.52
N ALA A 249 -20.07 2.13 -10.40
CA ALA A 249 -20.03 1.68 -11.78
C ALA A 249 -19.64 0.20 -11.88
N ILE A 250 -18.68 -0.27 -11.07
CA ILE A 250 -18.29 -1.69 -11.02
C ILE A 250 -19.43 -2.54 -10.49
N ARG A 251 -20.12 -2.09 -9.44
CA ARG A 251 -21.31 -2.76 -8.91
C ARG A 251 -22.40 -2.85 -9.97
N ALA A 252 -22.72 -1.73 -10.63
CA ALA A 252 -23.72 -1.68 -11.69
C ALA A 252 -23.36 -2.63 -12.84
N LEU A 253 -22.09 -2.73 -13.24
CA LEU A 253 -21.64 -3.67 -14.26
C LEU A 253 -21.94 -5.13 -13.86
N VAL A 254 -21.58 -5.52 -12.65
CA VAL A 254 -21.80 -6.89 -12.14
C VAL A 254 -23.30 -7.19 -12.05
N GLU A 255 -24.08 -6.31 -11.44
CA GLU A 255 -25.52 -6.52 -11.19
C GLU A 255 -26.33 -6.49 -12.49
N GLN A 256 -26.06 -5.56 -13.40
CA GLN A 256 -26.80 -5.48 -14.68
C GLN A 256 -26.44 -6.61 -15.66
N SER A 257 -25.15 -7.00 -15.70
CA SER A 257 -24.72 -8.08 -16.59
C SER A 257 -25.04 -9.48 -16.04
N GLY A 258 -25.25 -9.63 -14.73
CA GLY A 258 -25.41 -10.93 -14.08
C GLY A 258 -24.16 -11.81 -14.14
N ILE A 259 -23.01 -11.27 -14.53
CA ILE A 259 -21.77 -12.04 -14.69
C ILE A 259 -21.15 -12.31 -13.31
N PRO A 260 -20.81 -13.57 -12.98
CA PRO A 260 -20.10 -13.89 -11.75
C PRO A 260 -18.74 -13.21 -11.69
N TYR A 261 -18.29 -12.90 -10.47
CA TYR A 261 -17.00 -12.23 -10.27
C TYR A 261 -16.13 -12.94 -9.22
N VAL A 262 -14.82 -12.77 -9.38
CA VAL A 262 -13.79 -13.18 -8.41
C VAL A 262 -12.97 -11.94 -8.04
N PRO A 263 -12.99 -11.51 -6.76
CA PRO A 263 -12.11 -10.44 -6.32
C PRO A 263 -10.71 -10.97 -6.00
N MET A 264 -9.67 -10.23 -6.41
CA MET A 264 -8.33 -10.39 -5.85
C MET A 264 -8.27 -9.78 -4.45
N SER A 265 -7.25 -10.11 -3.67
CA SER A 265 -7.21 -9.84 -2.23
C SER A 265 -7.61 -8.41 -1.83
N MET A 266 -6.96 -7.39 -2.38
CA MET A 266 -7.28 -5.98 -2.07
C MET A 266 -8.50 -5.43 -2.84
N ALA A 267 -9.14 -6.23 -3.70
CA ALA A 267 -10.40 -5.90 -4.35
C ALA A 267 -11.62 -6.49 -3.62
N LYS A 268 -11.39 -7.32 -2.59
CA LYS A 268 -12.47 -7.85 -1.74
C LYS A 268 -13.24 -6.68 -1.11
N GLY A 269 -14.56 -6.80 -1.11
CA GLY A 269 -15.45 -5.77 -0.58
C GLY A 269 -15.87 -4.69 -1.59
N LEU A 270 -15.35 -4.68 -2.84
CA LEU A 270 -15.93 -3.84 -3.92
C LEU A 270 -17.43 -4.12 -4.09
N LEU A 271 -17.78 -5.39 -4.08
CA LEU A 271 -19.09 -5.89 -3.70
C LEU A 271 -18.85 -6.78 -2.47
N PRO A 272 -19.83 -6.93 -1.56
CA PRO A 272 -19.68 -7.86 -0.44
C PRO A 272 -19.30 -9.26 -0.92
N ASP A 273 -18.33 -9.90 -0.27
CA ASP A 273 -17.92 -11.26 -0.65
C ASP A 273 -19.07 -12.28 -0.55
N THR A 274 -20.12 -11.94 0.20
CA THR A 274 -21.37 -12.69 0.32
C THR A 274 -22.37 -12.46 -0.80
N HIS A 275 -22.08 -11.54 -1.74
CA HIS A 275 -22.96 -11.22 -2.87
C HIS A 275 -23.34 -12.49 -3.68
N PRO A 276 -24.59 -12.62 -4.17
CA PRO A 276 -25.03 -13.82 -4.91
C PRO A 276 -24.13 -14.20 -6.09
N LEU A 277 -23.59 -13.22 -6.83
CA LEU A 277 -22.71 -13.44 -7.97
C LEU A 277 -21.22 -13.60 -7.59
N SER A 278 -20.88 -13.57 -6.29
CA SER A 278 -19.51 -13.81 -5.86
C SER A 278 -19.12 -15.28 -6.08
N ALA A 279 -18.09 -15.52 -6.87
CA ALA A 279 -17.48 -16.81 -7.10
C ALA A 279 -16.19 -17.00 -6.26
N GLY A 280 -15.95 -16.18 -5.23
CA GLY A 280 -14.75 -16.23 -4.41
C GLY A 280 -14.48 -17.61 -3.80
N ALA A 281 -15.49 -18.24 -3.17
CA ALA A 281 -15.37 -19.58 -2.61
C ALA A 281 -15.39 -20.70 -3.68
N ALA A 282 -15.74 -20.40 -4.93
CA ALA A 282 -15.65 -21.29 -6.10
C ALA A 282 -14.52 -20.90 -7.05
N ARG A 283 -13.54 -20.09 -6.60
CA ARG A 283 -12.52 -19.45 -7.43
C ARG A 283 -11.82 -20.41 -8.40
N SER A 284 -11.42 -21.58 -7.96
CA SER A 284 -10.71 -22.55 -8.81
C SER A 284 -11.57 -23.03 -9.98
N THR A 285 -12.84 -23.31 -9.75
CA THR A 285 -13.83 -23.69 -10.78
C THR A 285 -14.09 -22.52 -11.72
N ALA A 286 -14.32 -21.32 -11.16
CA ALA A 286 -14.58 -20.11 -11.94
C ALA A 286 -13.43 -19.78 -12.91
N LEU A 287 -12.18 -19.81 -12.44
CA LEU A 287 -11.01 -19.56 -13.28
C LEU A 287 -10.80 -20.67 -14.32
N LYS A 288 -10.95 -21.94 -13.90
CA LYS A 288 -10.70 -23.08 -14.77
C LYS A 288 -11.73 -23.21 -15.90
N ASP A 289 -13.01 -23.05 -15.58
CA ASP A 289 -14.09 -23.44 -16.48
C ASP A 289 -14.72 -22.27 -17.26
N SER A 290 -14.40 -21.00 -16.93
CA SER A 290 -14.81 -19.82 -17.73
C SER A 290 -14.28 -19.91 -19.15
N ASP A 291 -14.99 -19.31 -20.12
CA ASP A 291 -14.56 -19.21 -21.53
C ASP A 291 -14.14 -17.79 -21.92
N VAL A 292 -14.74 -16.76 -21.31
CA VAL A 292 -14.37 -15.36 -21.46
C VAL A 292 -14.13 -14.74 -20.10
N VAL A 293 -12.99 -14.10 -19.93
CA VAL A 293 -12.60 -13.44 -18.66
C VAL A 293 -12.40 -11.96 -18.90
N LEU A 294 -13.18 -11.14 -18.17
CA LEU A 294 -13.01 -9.69 -18.12
C LEU A 294 -12.15 -9.33 -16.91
N LEU A 295 -10.91 -8.93 -17.16
CA LEU A 295 -9.98 -8.45 -16.15
C LEU A 295 -10.18 -6.94 -15.96
N ILE A 296 -10.50 -6.50 -14.74
CA ILE A 296 -10.67 -5.08 -14.40
C ILE A 296 -9.60 -4.68 -13.39
N GLY A 297 -8.59 -3.93 -13.83
CA GLY A 297 -7.46 -3.53 -12.99
C GLY A 297 -6.73 -4.72 -12.37
N ALA A 298 -6.73 -5.85 -13.07
CA ALA A 298 -6.09 -7.10 -12.67
C ALA A 298 -5.03 -7.51 -13.69
N ARG A 299 -3.85 -7.89 -13.20
CA ARG A 299 -2.73 -8.34 -14.04
C ARG A 299 -2.65 -9.86 -14.04
N LEU A 300 -2.37 -10.46 -15.20
CA LEU A 300 -2.08 -11.90 -15.33
C LEU A 300 -0.63 -12.22 -14.92
N ASN A 301 -0.27 -11.87 -13.71
CA ASN A 301 1.02 -12.15 -13.11
C ASN A 301 1.00 -13.49 -12.32
N TRP A 302 2.01 -13.73 -11.48
CA TRP A 302 2.14 -14.96 -10.68
C TRP A 302 0.92 -15.24 -9.78
N LEU A 303 0.22 -14.20 -9.25
CA LEU A 303 -0.99 -14.36 -8.44
C LEU A 303 -2.17 -14.98 -9.20
N LEU A 304 -2.16 -14.87 -10.52
CA LEU A 304 -3.10 -15.48 -11.45
C LEU A 304 -2.43 -16.50 -12.37
N SER A 305 -1.34 -17.12 -11.91
CA SER A 305 -0.58 -18.15 -12.64
C SER A 305 -0.25 -17.73 -14.09
N HIS A 306 0.04 -16.45 -14.30
CA HIS A 306 0.37 -15.85 -15.61
C HIS A 306 -0.69 -16.12 -16.70
N GLY A 307 -1.94 -16.37 -16.35
CA GLY A 307 -2.99 -16.72 -17.30
C GLY A 307 -2.87 -18.14 -17.90
N LYS A 308 -2.04 -19.00 -17.31
CA LYS A 308 -1.66 -20.31 -17.88
C LYS A 308 -1.81 -21.45 -16.86
N GLY A 309 -1.60 -22.66 -17.35
CA GLY A 309 -1.55 -23.87 -16.53
C GLY A 309 -2.89 -24.33 -15.97
N LYS A 310 -2.83 -25.25 -15.00
CA LYS A 310 -4.02 -25.94 -14.43
C LYS A 310 -5.07 -24.98 -13.84
N THR A 311 -4.65 -23.80 -13.39
CA THR A 311 -5.55 -22.76 -12.86
C THR A 311 -6.56 -22.30 -13.92
N TRP A 312 -6.16 -22.29 -15.19
CA TRP A 312 -6.93 -21.71 -16.29
C TRP A 312 -7.51 -22.76 -17.26
N GLY A 313 -7.25 -24.05 -17.03
CA GLY A 313 -7.72 -25.15 -17.88
C GLY A 313 -6.87 -25.35 -19.13
N GLU A 314 -7.51 -25.82 -20.22
CA GLU A 314 -6.79 -26.15 -21.45
C GLU A 314 -6.25 -24.88 -22.16
N PRO A 315 -5.01 -24.93 -22.69
CA PRO A 315 -4.46 -23.82 -23.47
C PRO A 315 -5.38 -23.42 -24.63
N GLY A 316 -5.55 -22.11 -24.84
CA GLY A 316 -6.37 -21.56 -25.92
C GLY A 316 -7.89 -21.68 -25.69
N SER A 317 -8.34 -22.27 -24.59
CA SER A 317 -9.78 -22.38 -24.29
C SER A 317 -10.42 -21.08 -23.81
N LYS A 318 -9.63 -20.04 -23.53
CA LYS A 318 -10.07 -18.76 -22.93
C LYS A 318 -9.80 -17.57 -23.84
N LYS A 319 -10.70 -16.60 -23.74
CA LYS A 319 -10.52 -15.26 -24.29
C LYS A 319 -10.42 -14.26 -23.16
N PHE A 320 -9.35 -13.47 -23.13
CA PHE A 320 -9.16 -12.43 -22.13
C PHE A 320 -9.49 -11.06 -22.70
N ILE A 321 -10.34 -10.33 -21.98
CA ILE A 321 -10.59 -8.91 -22.14
C ILE A 321 -9.88 -8.24 -20.96
N GLN A 322 -9.08 -7.22 -21.20
CA GLN A 322 -8.37 -6.55 -20.11
C GLN A 322 -8.60 -5.05 -20.13
N ILE A 323 -9.09 -4.53 -19.02
CA ILE A 323 -9.18 -3.10 -18.73
C ILE A 323 -8.03 -2.72 -17.80
N ASP A 324 -7.13 -1.89 -18.28
CA ASP A 324 -6.00 -1.37 -17.49
C ASP A 324 -5.62 0.03 -17.98
N ILE A 325 -5.04 0.83 -17.09
CA ILE A 325 -4.53 2.16 -17.43
C ILE A 325 -3.14 2.09 -18.09
N GLU A 326 -2.43 0.98 -17.91
CA GLU A 326 -1.06 0.78 -18.41
C GLU A 326 -1.06 -0.15 -19.64
N PRO A 327 -0.81 0.39 -20.84
CA PRO A 327 -0.85 -0.42 -22.06
C PRO A 327 0.21 -1.54 -22.10
N ARG A 328 1.32 -1.41 -21.39
CA ARG A 328 2.37 -2.44 -21.32
C ARG A 328 1.97 -3.70 -20.53
N GLU A 329 0.84 -3.66 -19.81
CA GLU A 329 0.28 -4.86 -19.17
C GLU A 329 -0.49 -5.76 -20.14
N MET A 330 -0.86 -5.23 -21.31
CA MET A 330 -1.52 -6.02 -22.35
C MET A 330 -0.53 -7.04 -22.92
N ASP A 331 -1.04 -8.25 -23.22
CA ASP A 331 -0.28 -9.34 -23.83
C ASP A 331 1.00 -9.75 -23.07
N SER A 332 1.14 -9.36 -21.81
CA SER A 332 2.35 -9.62 -21.02
C SER A 332 2.66 -11.12 -20.82
N ASN A 333 1.61 -11.97 -20.82
CA ASN A 333 1.76 -13.42 -20.60
C ASN A 333 0.92 -14.30 -21.53
N VAL A 334 -0.23 -13.80 -21.98
CA VAL A 334 -1.17 -14.44 -22.91
C VAL A 334 -1.78 -13.40 -23.82
N GLU A 335 -2.32 -13.83 -24.95
CA GLU A 335 -3.07 -12.96 -25.88
C GLU A 335 -4.25 -12.30 -25.18
N ILE A 336 -4.40 -10.99 -25.33
CA ILE A 336 -5.57 -10.21 -24.90
C ILE A 336 -6.38 -9.90 -26.15
N VAL A 337 -7.47 -10.64 -26.36
CA VAL A 337 -8.30 -10.50 -27.58
C VAL A 337 -9.05 -9.15 -27.65
N ALA A 338 -9.24 -8.49 -26.51
CA ALA A 338 -9.86 -7.18 -26.45
C ALA A 338 -9.18 -6.31 -25.37
N PRO A 339 -8.06 -5.63 -25.70
CA PRO A 339 -7.45 -4.65 -24.82
C PRO A 339 -8.29 -3.38 -24.76
N VAL A 340 -8.52 -2.88 -23.54
CA VAL A 340 -9.21 -1.61 -23.25
C VAL A 340 -8.31 -0.78 -22.36
N VAL A 341 -7.63 0.20 -22.93
CA VAL A 341 -6.72 1.09 -22.22
C VAL A 341 -7.44 2.37 -21.80
N GLY A 342 -7.43 2.67 -20.52
CA GLY A 342 -8.02 3.87 -19.96
C GLY A 342 -8.21 3.81 -18.45
N ASP A 343 -8.74 4.89 -17.87
CA ASP A 343 -9.18 4.91 -16.49
C ASP A 343 -10.30 3.87 -16.29
N ILE A 344 -10.20 3.10 -15.20
CA ILE A 344 -11.13 1.99 -14.97
C ILE A 344 -12.57 2.46 -14.85
N GLY A 345 -12.81 3.57 -14.12
CA GLY A 345 -14.16 4.14 -13.99
C GLY A 345 -14.73 4.52 -15.35
N SER A 346 -13.95 5.23 -16.15
CA SER A 346 -14.34 5.64 -17.52
C SER A 346 -14.58 4.45 -18.44
N CYS A 347 -13.75 3.42 -18.36
CA CYS A 347 -13.91 2.20 -19.18
C CYS A 347 -15.16 1.41 -18.80
N VAL A 348 -15.41 1.24 -17.49
CA VAL A 348 -16.61 0.52 -16.99
C VAL A 348 -17.88 1.30 -17.35
N GLN A 349 -17.87 2.63 -17.18
CA GLN A 349 -19.01 3.46 -17.58
C GLN A 349 -19.29 3.39 -19.09
N ALA A 350 -18.24 3.41 -19.91
CA ALA A 350 -18.39 3.27 -21.36
C ALA A 350 -18.98 1.91 -21.78
N LEU A 351 -18.66 0.82 -21.06
CA LEU A 351 -19.32 -0.48 -21.28
C LEU A 351 -20.80 -0.44 -20.91
N LEU A 352 -21.14 0.16 -19.77
CA LEU A 352 -22.53 0.31 -19.31
C LEU A 352 -23.35 1.14 -20.30
N ASP A 353 -22.83 2.27 -20.74
CA ASP A 353 -23.49 3.19 -21.68
C ASP A 353 -23.72 2.52 -23.04
N ALA A 354 -22.72 1.82 -23.56
CA ALA A 354 -22.84 1.12 -24.85
C ALA A 354 -23.87 -0.03 -24.80
N MET A 355 -24.04 -0.68 -23.65
CA MET A 355 -25.07 -1.72 -23.48
C MET A 355 -26.47 -1.15 -23.23
N GLY A 356 -26.58 0.01 -22.60
CA GLY A 356 -27.86 0.65 -22.31
C GLY A 356 -28.85 -0.27 -21.58
N GLY A 357 -28.35 -1.07 -20.62
CA GLY A 357 -29.14 -2.04 -19.84
C GLY A 357 -29.51 -3.33 -20.57
N ARG A 358 -29.09 -3.54 -21.80
CA ARG A 358 -29.45 -4.72 -22.65
C ARG A 358 -28.40 -5.82 -22.58
N TRP A 359 -28.01 -6.23 -21.39
CA TRP A 359 -27.05 -7.32 -21.20
C TRP A 359 -27.68 -8.68 -21.50
N PRO A 360 -26.98 -9.58 -22.22
CA PRO A 360 -27.41 -10.98 -22.32
C PRO A 360 -27.26 -11.65 -20.95
N THR A 361 -28.27 -12.38 -20.54
CA THR A 361 -28.22 -13.18 -19.31
C THR A 361 -27.23 -14.33 -19.48
N PRO A 362 -26.25 -14.49 -18.59
CA PRO A 362 -25.38 -15.66 -18.60
C PRO A 362 -26.20 -16.96 -18.47
N PRO A 363 -25.79 -18.08 -19.10
CA PRO A 363 -26.48 -19.36 -19.00
C PRO A 363 -26.67 -19.80 -17.54
N SER A 364 -27.87 -20.26 -17.20
CA SER A 364 -28.23 -20.69 -15.84
C SER A 364 -27.34 -21.82 -15.36
N GLU A 365 -26.97 -22.77 -16.22
CA GLU A 365 -26.09 -23.88 -15.89
C GLU A 365 -24.73 -23.41 -15.36
N TRP A 366 -24.21 -22.31 -15.89
CA TRP A 366 -22.96 -21.71 -15.42
C TRP A 366 -23.11 -21.11 -14.03
N ILE A 367 -24.16 -20.32 -13.82
CA ILE A 367 -24.45 -19.69 -12.52
C ILE A 367 -24.69 -20.73 -11.45
N ASP A 368 -25.52 -21.75 -11.75
CA ASP A 368 -25.89 -22.81 -10.83
C ASP A 368 -24.69 -23.69 -10.47
N ALA A 369 -23.80 -24.00 -11.42
CA ALA A 369 -22.56 -24.73 -11.18
C ALA A 369 -21.64 -24.01 -10.20
N LEU A 370 -21.46 -22.69 -10.36
CA LEU A 370 -20.64 -21.87 -9.45
C LEU A 370 -21.30 -21.76 -8.07
N LYS A 371 -22.61 -21.57 -8.02
CA LYS A 371 -23.39 -21.53 -6.77
C LYS A 371 -23.26 -22.84 -5.99
N ALA A 372 -23.51 -23.97 -6.62
CA ALA A 372 -23.39 -25.30 -6.00
C ALA A 372 -21.96 -25.54 -5.48
N ARG A 373 -20.94 -25.16 -6.26
CA ARG A 373 -19.55 -25.29 -5.84
C ARG A 373 -19.21 -24.40 -4.67
N ARG A 374 -19.68 -23.15 -4.67
CA ARG A 374 -19.53 -22.21 -3.54
C ARG A 374 -20.12 -22.78 -2.27
N GLU A 375 -21.38 -23.23 -2.33
CA GLU A 375 -22.09 -23.79 -1.19
C GLU A 375 -21.39 -25.04 -0.63
N ALA A 376 -20.95 -25.95 -1.51
CA ALA A 376 -20.21 -27.16 -1.11
C ALA A 376 -18.88 -26.81 -0.41
N ASN A 377 -18.14 -25.82 -0.92
CA ASN A 377 -16.88 -25.39 -0.32
C ASN A 377 -17.09 -24.69 1.03
N ILE A 378 -18.12 -23.85 1.16
CA ILE A 378 -18.49 -23.20 2.43
C ILE A 378 -18.89 -24.28 3.46
N ALA A 379 -19.74 -25.23 3.10
CA ALA A 379 -20.14 -26.32 3.99
C ALA A 379 -18.95 -27.19 4.45
N LYS A 380 -18.02 -27.48 3.53
CA LYS A 380 -16.79 -28.22 3.85
C LYS A 380 -15.87 -27.45 4.81
N MET A 381 -15.81 -26.13 4.69
CA MET A 381 -14.96 -25.27 5.51
C MET A 381 -15.55 -25.03 6.91
N ALA A 382 -16.88 -24.96 7.04
CA ALA A 382 -17.57 -24.57 8.26
C ALA A 382 -17.11 -25.32 9.53
N PRO A 383 -16.96 -26.66 9.55
CA PRO A 383 -16.49 -27.37 10.74
C PRO A 383 -15.07 -26.98 11.16
N ARG A 384 -14.20 -26.65 10.20
CA ARG A 384 -12.82 -26.23 10.48
C ARG A 384 -12.79 -24.84 11.12
N LEU A 385 -13.65 -23.93 10.65
CA LEU A 385 -13.76 -22.57 11.18
C LEU A 385 -14.40 -22.53 12.57
N ALA A 386 -15.21 -23.49 12.90
CA ALA A 386 -15.89 -23.62 14.20
C ALA A 386 -15.04 -24.35 15.25
N LYS A 387 -13.83 -24.81 14.91
CA LYS A 387 -12.99 -25.57 15.82
C LYS A 387 -12.44 -24.69 16.92
N ASN A 388 -12.74 -25.01 18.18
CA ASN A 388 -12.27 -24.31 19.38
C ASN A 388 -11.19 -25.16 20.08
N SER A 389 -10.00 -25.24 19.48
CA SER A 389 -8.87 -26.05 19.99
C SER A 389 -7.86 -25.23 20.78
N THR A 390 -7.11 -25.90 21.64
CA THR A 390 -5.99 -25.37 22.43
C THR A 390 -4.74 -26.24 22.18
N PRO A 391 -3.63 -25.68 21.65
CA PRO A 391 -3.52 -24.36 21.04
C PRO A 391 -4.41 -24.24 19.78
N MET A 392 -4.64 -22.99 19.32
CA MET A 392 -5.46 -22.73 18.13
C MET A 392 -4.80 -23.28 16.87
N ASP A 393 -5.62 -23.74 15.92
CA ASP A 393 -5.17 -23.81 14.54
C ASP A 393 -5.53 -22.51 13.77
N PHE A 394 -4.91 -22.30 12.60
CA PHE A 394 -5.18 -21.11 11.78
C PHE A 394 -6.64 -20.95 11.38
N HIS A 395 -7.36 -22.05 11.15
CA HIS A 395 -8.75 -22.01 10.70
C HIS A 395 -9.70 -21.58 11.83
N GLY A 396 -9.53 -22.13 13.03
CA GLY A 396 -10.31 -21.74 14.19
C GLY A 396 -10.07 -20.28 14.56
N ALA A 397 -8.81 -19.84 14.60
CA ALA A 397 -8.44 -18.47 14.87
C ALA A 397 -9.03 -17.50 13.82
N LEU A 398 -8.86 -17.79 12.52
CA LEU A 398 -9.42 -16.97 11.44
C LEU A 398 -10.95 -17.02 11.38
N GLY A 399 -11.58 -18.13 11.83
CA GLY A 399 -13.02 -18.25 11.99
C GLY A 399 -13.58 -17.27 13.02
N ALA A 400 -12.89 -17.11 14.15
CA ALA A 400 -13.19 -16.10 15.17
C ALA A 400 -13.11 -14.69 14.61
N LEU A 401 -12.00 -14.36 13.93
CA LEU A 401 -11.79 -13.04 13.33
C LEU A 401 -12.78 -12.72 12.19
N ARG A 402 -13.19 -13.74 11.40
CA ARG A 402 -14.23 -13.60 10.38
C ARG A 402 -15.54 -13.09 10.97
N THR A 403 -15.92 -13.59 12.15
CA THR A 403 -17.13 -13.16 12.85
C THR A 403 -17.04 -11.72 13.29
N VAL A 404 -15.90 -11.30 13.87
CA VAL A 404 -15.65 -9.91 14.27
C VAL A 404 -15.76 -8.94 13.08
N ILE A 405 -15.15 -9.27 11.94
CA ILE A 405 -15.21 -8.42 10.72
C ILE A 405 -16.63 -8.37 10.15
N ARG A 406 -17.40 -9.48 10.21
CA ARG A 406 -18.80 -9.46 9.78
C ARG A 406 -19.66 -8.50 10.60
N GLU A 407 -19.41 -8.40 11.90
CA GLU A 407 -20.10 -7.51 12.81
C GLU A 407 -19.63 -6.05 12.73
N ARG A 408 -18.43 -5.84 12.17
CA ARG A 408 -17.81 -4.53 11.98
C ARG A 408 -17.34 -4.34 10.54
N PRO A 409 -18.28 -4.23 9.57
CA PRO A 409 -17.96 -4.24 8.14
C PRO A 409 -17.14 -3.02 7.67
N ASP A 410 -17.09 -1.96 8.47
CA ASP A 410 -16.31 -0.75 8.20
C ASP A 410 -14.91 -0.75 8.83
N ALA A 411 -14.57 -1.76 9.64
CA ALA A 411 -13.22 -1.97 10.15
C ALA A 411 -12.24 -2.31 9.01
N ILE A 412 -11.00 -1.85 9.16
CA ILE A 412 -9.95 -2.13 8.17
C ILE A 412 -9.15 -3.33 8.64
N LEU A 413 -9.05 -4.35 7.79
CA LEU A 413 -8.20 -5.50 7.99
C LEU A 413 -6.86 -5.28 7.29
N VAL A 414 -5.79 -5.24 8.06
CA VAL A 414 -4.40 -5.34 7.56
C VAL A 414 -3.92 -6.77 7.79
N ASN A 415 -3.28 -7.37 6.79
CA ASN A 415 -2.91 -8.77 6.91
C ASN A 415 -1.55 -9.07 6.25
N GLU A 416 -0.66 -9.68 7.02
CA GLU A 416 0.68 -10.06 6.59
C GLU A 416 1.09 -11.45 7.15
N GLY A 417 2.12 -12.05 6.56
CA GLY A 417 2.63 -13.36 6.89
C GLY A 417 2.30 -14.41 5.82
N ALA A 418 3.00 -15.53 5.78
CA ALA A 418 2.79 -16.57 4.77
C ALA A 418 1.48 -17.33 5.01
N ASN A 419 1.43 -18.19 6.03
CA ASN A 419 0.22 -18.95 6.35
C ASN A 419 -0.95 -18.06 6.75
N THR A 420 -0.71 -17.05 7.56
CA THR A 420 -1.70 -16.09 8.04
C THR A 420 -2.38 -15.38 6.88
N LEU A 421 -1.60 -14.84 5.93
CA LEU A 421 -2.11 -14.13 4.77
C LEU A 421 -2.87 -15.03 3.80
N ASP A 422 -2.26 -16.18 3.44
CA ASP A 422 -2.82 -17.07 2.43
C ASP A 422 -4.16 -17.68 2.85
N LEU A 423 -4.27 -18.06 4.12
CA LEU A 423 -5.51 -18.61 4.66
C LEU A 423 -6.57 -17.50 4.87
N ALA A 424 -6.17 -16.35 5.40
CA ALA A 424 -7.11 -15.25 5.62
C ALA A 424 -7.75 -14.72 4.32
N ARG A 425 -7.04 -14.76 3.19
CA ARG A 425 -7.61 -14.40 1.87
C ARG A 425 -8.85 -15.22 1.51
N GLY A 426 -8.86 -16.49 1.87
CA GLY A 426 -9.97 -17.41 1.58
C GLY A 426 -11.03 -17.47 2.68
N ILE A 427 -10.71 -17.07 3.90
CA ILE A 427 -11.56 -17.25 5.08
C ILE A 427 -12.32 -16.00 5.46
N ILE A 428 -11.63 -14.84 5.53
CA ILE A 428 -12.24 -13.59 5.99
C ILE A 428 -12.95 -12.90 4.82
N ASP A 429 -14.28 -12.79 4.92
CA ASP A 429 -15.10 -12.04 3.98
C ASP A 429 -14.99 -10.53 4.22
N MET A 430 -14.99 -9.75 3.14
CA MET A 430 -15.03 -8.30 3.19
C MET A 430 -16.36 -7.77 2.63
N TYR A 431 -16.82 -6.65 3.18
CA TYR A 431 -18.17 -6.12 2.91
C TYR A 431 -18.16 -4.73 2.28
N GLN A 432 -17.05 -4.00 2.42
CA GLN A 432 -16.89 -2.64 1.91
C GLN A 432 -15.55 -2.50 1.17
N PRO A 433 -15.48 -1.63 0.16
CA PRO A 433 -14.27 -1.43 -0.63
C PRO A 433 -13.12 -0.84 0.19
N ARG A 434 -11.89 -1.25 -0.16
CA ARG A 434 -10.63 -0.78 0.46
C ARG A 434 -10.50 -1.04 1.97
N LYS A 435 -11.27 -2.02 2.48
CA LYS A 435 -11.20 -2.45 3.89
C LYS A 435 -10.26 -3.63 4.11
N ARG A 436 -9.62 -4.14 3.05
CA ARG A 436 -8.57 -5.14 3.14
C ARG A 436 -7.29 -4.63 2.53
N LEU A 437 -6.22 -4.61 3.32
CA LEU A 437 -4.88 -4.18 2.94
C LEU A 437 -3.90 -5.32 3.20
N ASP A 438 -3.06 -5.64 2.24
CA ASP A 438 -2.05 -6.70 2.36
C ASP A 438 -0.80 -6.41 1.52
N VAL A 439 0.17 -7.34 1.54
CA VAL A 439 1.48 -7.19 0.87
C VAL A 439 1.40 -7.04 -0.66
N GLY A 440 0.22 -7.23 -1.25
CA GLY A 440 -0.01 -7.05 -2.69
C GLY A 440 0.73 -8.05 -3.57
N THR A 441 1.29 -7.54 -4.67
CA THR A 441 1.90 -8.37 -5.71
C THR A 441 3.37 -8.70 -5.42
N TRP A 442 4.09 -7.82 -4.75
CA TRP A 442 5.53 -7.98 -4.55
C TRP A 442 5.89 -8.92 -3.40
N GLY A 443 4.99 -9.04 -2.41
CA GLY A 443 5.18 -9.98 -1.30
C GLY A 443 6.26 -9.55 -0.31
N VAL A 444 6.57 -8.24 -0.23
CA VAL A 444 7.53 -7.71 0.73
C VAL A 444 7.04 -7.88 2.16
N MET A 445 7.94 -8.20 3.06
CA MET A 445 7.66 -8.34 4.49
C MET A 445 7.91 -7.03 5.24
N GLY A 446 7.22 -6.85 6.39
CA GLY A 446 7.34 -5.67 7.24
C GLY A 446 6.45 -4.51 6.80
N VAL A 447 5.34 -4.77 6.11
CA VAL A 447 4.39 -3.71 5.70
C VAL A 447 3.29 -3.48 6.74
N GLY A 448 2.96 -4.50 7.53
CA GLY A 448 1.72 -4.55 8.30
C GLY A 448 1.56 -3.40 9.28
N MET A 449 2.55 -3.12 10.12
CA MET A 449 2.44 -2.02 11.09
C MET A 449 2.40 -0.65 10.39
N GLY A 450 3.19 -0.45 9.33
CA GLY A 450 3.13 0.78 8.53
C GLY A 450 1.74 0.98 7.92
N PHE A 451 1.15 -0.08 7.36
CA PHE A 451 -0.20 -0.05 6.80
C PHE A 451 -1.27 0.22 7.87
N ALA A 452 -1.14 -0.41 9.04
CA ALA A 452 -2.07 -0.23 10.15
C ALA A 452 -2.07 1.21 10.68
N VAL A 453 -0.88 1.80 10.87
CA VAL A 453 -0.73 3.20 11.29
C VAL A 453 -1.39 4.14 10.27
N ALA A 454 -1.05 4.01 8.98
CA ALA A 454 -1.60 4.90 7.96
C ALA A 454 -3.11 4.71 7.77
N ALA A 455 -3.62 3.48 7.81
CA ALA A 455 -5.05 3.21 7.73
C ALA A 455 -5.82 3.89 8.87
N ALA A 456 -5.33 3.81 10.11
CA ALA A 456 -5.92 4.50 11.25
C ALA A 456 -5.84 6.03 11.12
N VAL A 457 -4.69 6.56 10.70
CA VAL A 457 -4.43 8.00 10.54
C VAL A 457 -5.31 8.63 9.44
N GLU A 458 -5.39 7.99 8.27
CA GLU A 458 -6.08 8.56 7.10
C GLU A 458 -7.59 8.36 7.14
N THR A 459 -8.07 7.33 7.83
CA THR A 459 -9.50 7.01 7.82
C THR A 459 -10.22 7.29 9.14
N GLY A 460 -9.48 7.39 10.25
CA GLY A 460 -10.04 7.47 11.61
C GLY A 460 -10.83 6.22 12.02
N LYS A 461 -10.73 5.11 11.27
CA LYS A 461 -11.47 3.89 11.54
C LYS A 461 -10.65 2.90 12.36
N PRO A 462 -11.31 2.01 13.13
CA PRO A 462 -10.63 0.91 13.80
C PRO A 462 -9.92 0.00 12.80
N VAL A 463 -8.71 -0.41 13.15
CA VAL A 463 -7.87 -1.29 12.33
C VAL A 463 -7.62 -2.58 13.08
N LEU A 464 -7.86 -3.71 12.42
CA LEU A 464 -7.47 -5.04 12.85
C LEU A 464 -6.27 -5.48 12.01
N ALA A 465 -5.08 -5.52 12.61
CA ALA A 465 -3.87 -6.01 11.96
C ALA A 465 -3.63 -7.47 12.38
N VAL A 466 -3.64 -8.39 11.41
CA VAL A 466 -3.46 -9.85 11.64
C VAL A 466 -2.14 -10.27 11.00
N GLU A 467 -1.18 -10.59 11.83
CA GLU A 467 0.21 -10.81 11.44
C GLU A 467 0.72 -12.18 11.89
N GLY A 468 1.57 -12.82 11.12
CA GLY A 468 2.40 -13.91 11.65
C GLY A 468 3.51 -13.34 12.55
N ASP A 469 4.00 -14.12 13.51
CA ASP A 469 5.10 -13.73 14.40
C ASP A 469 6.36 -13.31 13.63
N SER A 470 6.70 -14.02 12.56
CA SER A 470 7.80 -13.68 11.67
C SER A 470 7.56 -12.35 10.95
N ALA A 471 6.35 -12.09 10.45
CA ALA A 471 6.01 -10.84 9.76
C ALA A 471 6.05 -9.65 10.72
N PHE A 472 5.45 -9.80 11.89
CA PHE A 472 5.46 -8.81 12.96
C PHE A 472 6.89 -8.41 13.37
N GLY A 473 7.81 -9.38 13.41
CA GLY A 473 9.22 -9.14 13.74
C GLY A 473 9.92 -8.08 12.89
N PHE A 474 9.47 -7.85 11.64
CA PHE A 474 10.04 -6.81 10.75
C PHE A 474 9.61 -5.39 11.12
N SER A 475 8.48 -5.22 11.80
CA SER A 475 7.89 -3.90 12.07
C SER A 475 7.36 -3.74 13.49
N GLY A 476 7.64 -4.69 14.37
CA GLY A 476 7.06 -4.78 15.72
C GLY A 476 7.32 -3.56 16.61
N MET A 477 8.44 -2.83 16.42
CA MET A 477 8.69 -1.61 17.19
C MET A 477 7.71 -0.47 16.92
N GLU A 478 6.93 -0.54 15.85
CA GLU A 478 5.88 0.44 15.59
C GLU A 478 4.69 0.33 16.55
N VAL A 479 4.68 -0.64 17.46
CA VAL A 479 3.77 -0.64 18.61
C VAL A 479 3.97 0.62 19.47
N GLU A 480 5.20 1.15 19.56
CA GLU A 480 5.47 2.44 20.21
C GLU A 480 4.79 3.58 19.45
N THR A 481 4.92 3.62 18.12
CA THR A 481 4.27 4.62 17.27
C THR A 481 2.74 4.59 17.45
N ILE A 482 2.14 3.41 17.43
CA ILE A 482 0.70 3.21 17.65
C ILE A 482 0.28 3.72 19.03
N CYS A 483 1.04 3.42 20.08
CA CYS A 483 0.76 3.90 21.45
C CYS A 483 0.95 5.41 21.58
N ARG A 484 2.04 5.96 21.04
CA ARG A 484 2.37 7.40 21.12
C ARG A 484 1.27 8.26 20.49
N TYR A 485 0.74 7.84 19.34
CA TYR A 485 -0.34 8.55 18.66
C TYR A 485 -1.74 8.07 19.06
N LYS A 486 -1.86 7.14 20.01
CA LYS A 486 -3.14 6.60 20.52
C LYS A 486 -4.06 6.12 19.41
N LEU A 487 -3.50 5.40 18.43
CA LEU A 487 -4.25 4.96 17.25
C LEU A 487 -5.16 3.77 17.60
N PRO A 488 -6.38 3.70 17.04
CA PRO A 488 -7.33 2.60 17.28
C PRO A 488 -6.93 1.35 16.49
N VAL A 489 -5.79 0.76 16.85
CA VAL A 489 -5.22 -0.43 16.19
C VAL A 489 -5.22 -1.61 17.16
N CYS A 490 -5.89 -2.68 16.77
CA CYS A 490 -5.81 -3.99 17.39
C CYS A 490 -4.88 -4.87 16.55
N ILE A 491 -3.74 -5.25 17.13
CA ILE A 491 -2.75 -6.13 16.50
C ILE A 491 -2.99 -7.55 17.03
N VAL A 492 -3.12 -8.53 16.14
CA VAL A 492 -3.17 -9.95 16.47
C VAL A 492 -1.95 -10.62 15.86
N VAL A 493 -1.04 -11.09 16.70
CA VAL A 493 0.14 -11.85 16.28
C VAL A 493 -0.19 -13.34 16.37
N PHE A 494 -0.29 -14.02 15.24
CA PHE A 494 -0.39 -15.47 15.18
C PHE A 494 0.99 -16.07 15.45
N ASN A 495 1.19 -16.45 16.70
CA ASN A 495 2.45 -16.93 17.23
C ASN A 495 2.52 -18.45 17.16
N ASN A 496 3.20 -18.98 16.15
CA ASN A 496 3.52 -20.39 16.01
C ASN A 496 5.01 -20.71 16.24
N ASN A 497 5.74 -19.78 16.85
CA ASN A 497 7.14 -19.86 17.21
C ASN A 497 8.11 -19.96 16.03
N GLY A 498 7.78 -19.38 14.86
CA GLY A 498 8.73 -19.39 13.76
C GLY A 498 8.19 -19.13 12.37
N ILE A 499 9.11 -19.23 11.41
CA ILE A 499 8.82 -19.06 9.99
C ILE A 499 8.08 -20.31 9.49
N TYR A 500 7.00 -20.13 8.75
CA TYR A 500 6.13 -21.20 8.21
C TYR A 500 5.55 -22.09 9.30
N ARG A 501 6.07 -23.31 9.49
CA ARG A 501 5.62 -24.24 10.53
C ARG A 501 6.24 -23.95 11.90
N GLY A 502 7.46 -23.43 11.93
CA GLY A 502 8.16 -23.14 13.19
C GLY A 502 8.62 -24.39 13.97
N THR A 503 8.42 -25.58 13.42
CA THR A 503 8.71 -26.86 14.10
C THR A 503 9.86 -27.61 13.47
N ASP A 504 10.49 -27.05 12.42
CA ASP A 504 11.48 -27.83 11.71
C ASP A 504 12.75 -27.98 12.54
N VAL A 505 13.04 -29.20 12.77
CA VAL A 505 14.16 -29.68 13.57
C VAL A 505 15.46 -29.17 12.96
N ASN A 506 16.41 -28.79 13.80
CA ASN A 506 17.79 -28.61 13.39
C ASN A 506 18.24 -29.83 12.56
N PRO A 507 18.58 -29.65 11.27
CA PRO A 507 18.91 -30.79 10.39
C PRO A 507 20.17 -31.53 10.81
N THR A 508 21.00 -30.94 11.68
CA THR A 508 22.22 -31.58 12.23
C THR A 508 21.95 -32.36 13.51
N GLY A 509 20.78 -32.19 14.13
CA GLY A 509 20.44 -32.84 15.39
C GLY A 509 21.24 -32.34 16.61
N GLY A 510 22.02 -31.24 16.46
CA GLY A 510 22.80 -30.64 17.54
C GLY A 510 21.99 -29.66 18.41
N GLU A 511 22.68 -28.95 19.30
CA GLU A 511 22.11 -27.93 20.19
C GLU A 511 21.81 -26.60 19.49
N ASP A 512 22.26 -26.41 18.25
CA ASP A 512 22.01 -25.20 17.48
C ASP A 512 20.52 -25.06 17.14
N VAL A 513 20.03 -23.85 17.26
CA VAL A 513 18.63 -23.52 16.93
C VAL A 513 18.44 -23.61 15.42
N ALA A 514 17.37 -24.26 14.97
CA ALA A 514 17.01 -24.29 13.56
C ALA A 514 16.73 -22.87 13.02
N THR A 515 17.09 -22.61 11.78
CA THR A 515 17.04 -21.26 11.18
C THR A 515 15.61 -20.69 11.03
N THR A 516 14.60 -21.56 11.14
CA THR A 516 13.17 -21.18 11.03
C THR A 516 12.45 -21.10 12.36
N VAL A 517 13.13 -21.43 13.47
CA VAL A 517 12.53 -21.47 14.81
C VAL A 517 12.88 -20.22 15.59
N PHE A 518 11.89 -19.64 16.28
CA PHE A 518 12.03 -18.52 17.19
C PHE A 518 12.01 -18.97 18.65
N VAL A 519 12.18 -18.03 19.56
CA VAL A 519 12.08 -18.30 21.01
C VAL A 519 10.68 -18.83 21.31
N ALA A 520 10.63 -20.01 21.90
CA ALA A 520 9.36 -20.63 22.27
C ALA A 520 8.61 -19.79 23.30
N ASP A 521 7.29 -19.84 23.25
CA ASP A 521 6.38 -19.19 24.20
C ASP A 521 6.59 -17.69 24.36
N SER A 522 7.10 -17.03 23.30
CA SER A 522 7.32 -15.58 23.29
C SER A 522 6.01 -14.82 23.57
N ARG A 523 6.12 -13.81 24.44
CA ARG A 523 5.00 -13.00 24.91
C ARG A 523 5.00 -11.65 24.19
N TYR A 524 4.55 -11.63 22.93
CA TYR A 524 4.46 -10.39 22.13
C TYR A 524 3.52 -9.35 22.76
N ASP A 525 2.49 -9.77 23.47
CA ASP A 525 1.57 -8.90 24.22
C ASP A 525 2.30 -7.97 25.20
N LYS A 526 3.43 -8.39 25.77
CA LYS A 526 4.21 -7.56 26.68
C LYS A 526 4.93 -6.39 26.01
N MET A 527 5.13 -6.44 24.70
CA MET A 527 5.74 -5.32 23.98
C MET A 527 4.88 -4.06 24.02
N ILE A 528 3.57 -4.19 23.81
CA ILE A 528 2.68 -3.02 23.83
C ILE A 528 2.43 -2.51 25.24
N GLU A 529 2.41 -3.38 26.25
CA GLU A 529 2.28 -3.00 27.66
C GLU A 529 3.44 -2.11 28.10
N ALA A 530 4.66 -2.36 27.60
CA ALA A 530 5.84 -1.52 27.87
C ALA A 530 5.67 -0.06 27.39
N PHE A 531 4.76 0.19 26.44
CA PHE A 531 4.43 1.52 25.92
C PHE A 531 3.06 2.03 26.39
N GLY A 532 2.43 1.35 27.38
CA GLY A 532 1.16 1.77 27.96
C GLY A 532 -0.09 1.36 27.19
N GLY A 533 0.04 0.49 26.20
CA GLY A 533 -1.09 -0.14 25.50
C GLY A 533 -1.64 -1.36 26.26
N VAL A 534 -2.60 -2.05 25.67
CA VAL A 534 -3.28 -3.22 26.26
C VAL A 534 -2.75 -4.50 25.63
N GLY A 535 -2.29 -5.44 26.46
CA GLY A 535 -1.79 -6.74 26.02
C GLY A 535 -2.73 -7.88 26.42
N TYR A 536 -2.94 -8.84 25.50
CA TYR A 536 -3.63 -10.09 25.78
C TYR A 536 -2.80 -11.28 25.28
N ASN A 537 -2.83 -12.37 26.04
CA ASN A 537 -2.29 -13.67 25.61
C ASN A 537 -3.43 -14.67 25.59
N VAL A 538 -3.74 -15.21 24.40
CA VAL A 538 -4.90 -16.05 24.17
C VAL A 538 -4.50 -17.37 23.52
N THR A 539 -5.18 -18.45 23.90
CA THR A 539 -4.87 -19.82 23.47
C THR A 539 -6.05 -20.52 22.78
N THR A 540 -7.24 -19.89 22.82
CA THR A 540 -8.46 -20.43 22.19
C THR A 540 -9.13 -19.40 21.27
N PRO A 541 -9.87 -19.82 20.23
CA PRO A 541 -10.64 -18.91 19.37
C PRO A 541 -11.66 -18.06 20.13
N ASP A 542 -12.27 -18.58 21.20
CA ASP A 542 -13.24 -17.84 22.02
C ASP A 542 -12.57 -16.71 22.80
N GLU A 543 -11.38 -16.97 23.38
CA GLU A 543 -10.57 -15.92 24.03
C GLU A 543 -10.13 -14.87 23.02
N LEU A 544 -9.69 -15.30 21.82
CA LEU A 544 -9.30 -14.39 20.74
C LEU A 544 -10.46 -13.49 20.33
N SER A 545 -11.66 -14.06 20.11
CA SER A 545 -12.84 -13.30 19.75
C SER A 545 -13.19 -12.24 20.78
N ARG A 546 -13.16 -12.59 22.08
CA ARG A 546 -13.42 -11.65 23.19
C ARG A 546 -12.39 -10.52 23.22
N ALA A 547 -11.11 -10.86 23.20
CA ALA A 547 -10.05 -9.87 23.26
C ALA A 547 -10.09 -8.88 22.08
N VAL A 548 -10.35 -9.37 20.85
CA VAL A 548 -10.49 -8.51 19.67
C VAL A 548 -11.71 -7.61 19.78
N ASN A 549 -12.86 -8.13 20.25
CA ASN A 549 -14.06 -7.31 20.46
C ASN A 549 -13.83 -6.20 21.48
N GLU A 550 -13.22 -6.51 22.64
CA GLU A 550 -12.84 -5.51 23.65
C GLU A 550 -11.89 -4.45 23.09
N ALA A 551 -10.88 -4.86 22.31
CA ALA A 551 -9.93 -3.96 21.69
C ALA A 551 -10.61 -3.01 20.70
N MET A 552 -11.46 -3.56 19.81
CA MET A 552 -12.14 -2.78 18.78
C MET A 552 -13.17 -1.81 19.37
N ASP A 553 -13.85 -2.19 20.45
CA ASP A 553 -14.84 -1.36 21.14
C ASP A 553 -14.18 -0.26 21.98
N SER A 554 -13.05 -0.56 22.61
CA SER A 554 -12.31 0.43 23.41
C SER A 554 -11.55 1.46 22.56
N GLY A 555 -11.19 1.12 21.34
CA GLY A 555 -10.34 1.92 20.46
C GLY A 555 -8.92 2.16 20.99
N LYS A 556 -8.50 1.43 22.02
CA LYS A 556 -7.15 1.56 22.60
C LYS A 556 -6.13 0.76 21.78
N PRO A 557 -4.87 1.25 21.68
CA PRO A 557 -3.77 0.46 21.18
C PRO A 557 -3.69 -0.91 21.89
N THR A 558 -3.87 -1.98 21.12
CA THR A 558 -3.94 -3.34 21.71
C THR A 558 -3.09 -4.32 20.90
N LEU A 559 -2.37 -5.21 21.58
CA LEU A 559 -1.66 -6.33 20.98
C LEU A 559 -2.08 -7.65 21.63
N ILE A 560 -2.55 -8.57 20.81
CA ILE A 560 -3.00 -9.90 21.22
C ILE A 560 -1.98 -10.92 20.70
N ASN A 561 -1.28 -11.58 21.63
CA ASN A 561 -0.48 -12.76 21.32
C ASN A 561 -1.42 -13.96 21.20
N ALA A 562 -1.71 -14.42 19.99
CA ALA A 562 -2.57 -15.53 19.71
C ALA A 562 -1.72 -16.78 19.47
N VAL A 563 -1.74 -17.71 20.43
CA VAL A 563 -0.91 -18.93 20.41
C VAL A 563 -1.48 -19.91 19.38
N ILE A 564 -0.70 -20.19 18.34
CA ILE A 564 -1.04 -21.10 17.24
C ILE A 564 -0.24 -22.40 17.39
N ASP A 565 -0.87 -23.52 17.12
CA ASP A 565 -0.19 -24.82 17.04
C ASP A 565 0.91 -24.76 15.97
N PRO A 566 2.20 -24.93 16.34
CA PRO A 566 3.31 -24.87 15.39
C PRO A 566 3.16 -25.86 14.24
N ALA A 567 2.49 -27.01 14.44
CA ALA A 567 2.27 -28.01 13.41
C ALA A 567 1.10 -27.69 12.45
N ALA A 568 0.28 -26.68 12.76
CA ALA A 568 -0.92 -26.35 11.97
C ALA A 568 -0.62 -25.64 10.64
N GLY A 569 0.55 -25.06 10.48
CA GLY A 569 0.97 -24.36 9.26
C GLY A 569 1.44 -25.29 8.14
N THR A 570 1.71 -24.72 6.98
CA THR A 570 2.33 -25.40 5.85
C THR A 570 3.68 -24.76 5.54
N GLU A 571 4.64 -25.56 5.02
CA GLU A 571 5.86 -25.03 4.48
C GLU A 571 5.57 -24.14 3.27
N SER A 572 6.16 -22.97 3.24
CA SER A 572 6.08 -22.03 2.13
C SER A 572 4.66 -21.54 1.74
N GLY A 573 3.62 -21.88 2.48
CA GLY A 573 2.24 -21.52 2.13
C GLY A 573 1.85 -21.97 0.71
N ASN A 574 1.09 -21.14 -0.01
CA ASN A 574 0.68 -21.44 -1.40
C ASN A 574 1.76 -21.17 -2.46
N ILE A 575 2.91 -20.68 -2.07
CA ILE A 575 4.03 -20.37 -2.98
C ILE A 575 5.14 -21.43 -2.94
N GLY A 576 4.86 -22.62 -2.45
CA GLY A 576 5.83 -23.73 -2.34
C GLY A 576 6.57 -24.04 -3.63
N SER A 577 5.98 -23.81 -4.81
CA SER A 577 6.64 -23.93 -6.10
C SER A 577 7.77 -22.91 -6.32
N LEU A 578 7.76 -21.81 -5.59
CA LEU A 578 8.81 -20.76 -5.64
C LEU A 578 9.91 -20.98 -4.58
N ASN A 579 9.73 -21.96 -3.69
CA ASN A 579 10.71 -22.35 -2.68
C ASN A 579 11.26 -23.75 -2.99
N PRO A 580 12.27 -23.85 -3.88
CA PRO A 580 12.80 -25.15 -4.28
C PRO A 580 13.47 -25.86 -3.10
N GLN A 581 13.15 -27.14 -2.93
CA GLN A 581 13.77 -28.01 -1.94
C GLN A 581 14.93 -28.78 -2.58
N SER A 582 16.04 -28.96 -1.84
CA SER A 582 17.12 -29.81 -2.32
C SER A 582 16.65 -31.27 -2.42
N VAL A 583 16.79 -31.83 -3.60
CA VAL A 583 16.54 -33.28 -3.83
C VAL A 583 17.82 -34.11 -3.63
N VAL A 584 18.93 -33.45 -3.44
CA VAL A 584 20.24 -34.12 -3.23
C VAL A 584 20.46 -34.24 -1.72
N LYS A 585 20.34 -35.47 -1.21
CA LYS A 585 20.76 -35.77 0.16
C LYS A 585 22.26 -36.01 0.14
N LYS A 586 23.05 -35.11 0.72
CA LYS A 586 24.45 -35.44 1.04
C LYS A 586 24.45 -36.56 2.08
N LYS A 587 25.17 -37.66 1.77
CA LYS A 587 25.40 -38.76 2.70
C LYS A 587 26.27 -38.30 3.86
#